data_9ea35d526baaf2004ba6a57d2d581586
#
_entry.id   9ea35d526baaf2004ba6a57d2d581586
#
_cell.length_a   1.000
_cell.length_b   1.000
_cell.length_c   1.000
_cell.angle_alpha   90.00
_cell.angle_beta   90.00
_cell.angle_gamma   90.00
#
_symmetry.space_group_name_H-M   'P 1'
#
loop_
_entity.id
_entity.type
_entity.pdbx_description
1 polymer ?
#
loop_
_entity_poly.entity_id
_entity_poly.type
_entity_poly.pdbx_seq_one_letter_code
_entity_poly.pdbx_strand_id
1 'polypeptide(L)'
;TLLRMIAGLEEIGTGEIAIGGTVVNRVPPKDRDIAMVFQSYALFPHLSVAENVVFGLKVRRVPKAERQQKLHRALEITGLLGYEDRKPGELSGGQRQRVALARAIVAGQRLCLMDEPLSNLDAKLRTSVRKDIKKLQRDLGITVVYVTHDQTEAMSMADTVVLMKDGHIQQVGAPEDLYNKPNNTFVAEFVGAPPMALIDSAALNGFAPDQTIGIRAENIQIAPKGEGRMRCVVTENEFLGSETLIGLSHAHTAGLCVLKPGLSMIPEGQEIDITFVDDHLHVFDAAGKRLAAR
;
A
#
# COMPACT_ATOMS: atom_id res chain seq x y z
N THR A 1 15.42 -0.85 2.43
CA THR A 1 16.74 -0.72 1.75
C THR A 1 16.67 0.19 0.51
N LEU A 2 15.82 -0.08 -0.51
CA LEU A 2 15.76 0.73 -1.74
C LEU A 2 15.54 2.24 -1.46
N LEU A 3 14.57 2.57 -0.59
CA LEU A 3 14.31 3.97 -0.21
C LEU A 3 15.55 4.65 0.40
N ARG A 4 16.32 3.91 1.20
CA ARG A 4 17.56 4.42 1.82
C ARG A 4 18.67 4.62 0.81
N MET A 5 18.76 3.78 -0.24
CA MET A 5 19.66 3.99 -1.38
C MET A 5 19.28 5.25 -2.17
N ILE A 6 17.98 5.47 -2.43
CA ILE A 6 17.49 6.70 -3.08
C ILE A 6 17.85 7.93 -2.21
N ALA A 7 17.72 7.80 -0.89
CA ALA A 7 18.09 8.87 0.04
C ALA A 7 19.61 9.09 0.17
N GLY A 8 20.44 8.16 -0.31
CA GLY A 8 21.90 8.21 -0.14
C GLY A 8 22.39 7.82 1.25
N LEU A 9 21.54 7.13 2.00
CA LEU A 9 21.85 6.60 3.34
C LEU A 9 22.47 5.21 3.29
N GLU A 10 22.44 4.57 2.12
CA GLU A 10 23.08 3.28 1.82
C GLU A 10 23.72 3.34 0.43
N GLU A 11 24.80 2.62 0.28
CA GLU A 11 25.55 2.54 -0.98
C GLU A 11 24.83 1.66 -2.01
N ILE A 12 25.01 2.01 -3.27
CA ILE A 12 24.46 1.27 -4.42
C ILE A 12 25.55 0.34 -4.92
N GLY A 13 25.29 -0.97 -4.91
CA GLY A 13 26.27 -1.95 -5.39
C GLY A 13 26.46 -1.91 -6.91
N THR A 14 25.37 -1.83 -7.67
CA THR A 14 25.37 -1.79 -9.14
C THR A 14 24.18 -0.96 -9.64
N GLY A 15 24.23 -0.50 -10.88
CA GLY A 15 23.19 0.30 -11.50
C GLY A 15 23.27 1.79 -11.16
N GLU A 16 22.23 2.54 -11.52
CA GLU A 16 22.19 3.98 -11.38
C GLU A 16 20.86 4.44 -10.79
N ILE A 17 20.91 5.46 -9.93
CA ILE A 17 19.74 6.21 -9.47
C ILE A 17 19.89 7.63 -10.02
N ALA A 18 18.86 8.08 -10.75
CA ALA A 18 18.76 9.45 -11.23
C ALA A 18 17.56 10.16 -10.61
N ILE A 19 17.75 11.40 -10.16
CA ILE A 19 16.71 12.28 -9.64
C ILE A 19 16.68 13.52 -10.53
N GLY A 20 15.51 13.80 -11.14
CA GLY A 20 15.38 14.93 -12.06
C GLY A 20 16.36 14.88 -13.24
N GLY A 21 16.70 13.68 -13.73
CA GLY A 21 17.67 13.46 -14.81
C GLY A 21 19.14 13.49 -14.39
N THR A 22 19.44 13.76 -13.12
CA THR A 22 20.82 13.79 -12.60
C THR A 22 21.13 12.49 -11.85
N VAL A 23 22.22 11.80 -12.22
CA VAL A 23 22.70 10.60 -11.52
C VAL A 23 23.23 11.00 -10.15
N VAL A 24 22.69 10.37 -9.09
CA VAL A 24 22.98 10.75 -7.69
C VAL A 24 23.74 9.70 -6.90
N ASN A 25 24.27 8.65 -7.54
CA ASN A 25 24.95 7.55 -6.86
C ASN A 25 26.00 8.01 -5.84
N ARG A 26 26.82 9.02 -6.20
CA ARG A 26 27.88 9.57 -5.35
C ARG A 26 27.52 10.88 -4.67
N VAL A 27 26.30 11.37 -4.85
CA VAL A 27 25.82 12.62 -4.22
C VAL A 27 25.44 12.34 -2.78
N PRO A 28 25.99 13.05 -1.80
CA PRO A 28 25.64 12.85 -0.39
C PRO A 28 24.17 13.22 -0.12
N PRO A 29 23.51 12.64 0.90
CA PRO A 29 22.08 12.81 1.19
C PRO A 29 21.62 14.27 1.23
N LYS A 30 22.42 15.15 1.83
CA LYS A 30 22.09 16.60 2.00
C LYS A 30 21.98 17.36 0.67
N ASP A 31 22.60 16.84 -0.39
CA ASP A 31 22.70 17.51 -1.70
C ASP A 31 21.83 16.84 -2.78
N ARG A 32 21.04 15.80 -2.43
CA ARG A 32 20.13 15.09 -3.35
C ARG A 32 18.81 15.79 -3.62
N ASP A 33 18.57 16.93 -2.97
CA ASP A 33 17.35 17.75 -3.11
C ASP A 33 16.05 16.99 -2.82
N ILE A 34 16.07 16.18 -1.76
CA ILE A 34 14.95 15.34 -1.30
C ILE A 34 14.53 15.70 0.12
N ALA A 35 13.26 15.46 0.45
CA ALA A 35 12.77 15.40 1.82
C ALA A 35 12.56 13.95 2.23
N MET A 36 12.67 13.62 3.52
CA MET A 36 12.42 12.27 4.02
C MET A 36 11.61 12.29 5.31
N VAL A 37 10.59 11.43 5.36
CA VAL A 37 9.78 11.12 6.55
C VAL A 37 10.11 9.70 6.95
N PHE A 38 10.68 9.53 8.15
CA PHE A 38 11.06 8.23 8.70
C PHE A 38 9.89 7.59 9.47
N GLN A 39 9.89 6.29 9.59
CA GLN A 39 8.93 5.50 10.35
C GLN A 39 8.81 5.96 11.83
N SER A 40 9.93 6.33 12.45
CA SER A 40 9.98 6.85 13.82
C SER A 40 9.69 8.36 13.93
N TYR A 41 9.31 9.00 12.78
CA TYR A 41 9.16 10.46 12.63
C TYR A 41 10.46 11.25 12.81
N ALA A 42 11.46 10.72 13.49
CA ALA A 42 12.78 11.32 13.77
C ALA A 42 12.68 12.78 14.24
N LEU A 43 11.75 13.07 15.16
CA LEU A 43 11.61 14.38 15.78
C LEU A 43 12.67 14.57 16.87
N PHE A 44 13.19 15.79 16.97
CA PHE A 44 14.09 16.16 18.05
C PHE A 44 13.28 16.38 19.34
N PRO A 45 13.42 15.52 20.38
CA PRO A 45 12.53 15.54 21.55
C PRO A 45 12.66 16.79 22.41
N HIS A 46 13.81 17.45 22.35
CA HIS A 46 14.12 18.67 23.13
C HIS A 46 13.68 19.95 22.43
N LEU A 47 13.35 19.90 21.12
CA LEU A 47 12.89 21.04 20.34
C LEU A 47 11.36 21.12 20.31
N SER A 48 10.81 22.32 20.22
CA SER A 48 9.38 22.53 20.00
C SER A 48 8.94 22.11 18.61
N VAL A 49 7.62 22.09 18.35
CA VAL A 49 7.04 21.84 17.01
C VAL A 49 7.62 22.82 16.00
N ALA A 50 7.57 24.13 16.30
CA ALA A 50 8.09 25.16 15.40
C ALA A 50 9.58 24.95 15.11
N GLU A 51 10.37 24.64 16.14
CA GLU A 51 11.81 24.41 15.99
C GLU A 51 12.11 23.15 15.18
N ASN A 52 11.37 22.05 15.40
CA ASN A 52 11.47 20.83 14.60
C ASN A 52 11.20 21.11 13.13
N VAL A 53 10.11 21.83 12.82
CA VAL A 53 9.70 22.13 11.44
C VAL A 53 10.76 22.95 10.72
N VAL A 54 11.26 24.03 11.35
CA VAL A 54 12.24 24.94 10.69
C VAL A 54 13.70 24.51 10.84
N PHE A 55 13.98 23.37 11.47
CA PHE A 55 15.35 22.93 11.75
C PHE A 55 16.23 22.92 10.50
N GLY A 56 15.77 22.27 9.43
CA GLY A 56 16.50 22.20 8.17
C GLY A 56 16.74 23.57 7.53
N LEU A 57 15.79 24.50 7.65
CA LEU A 57 15.94 25.87 7.16
C LEU A 57 16.97 26.68 7.99
N LYS A 58 17.03 26.42 9.32
CA LYS A 58 18.06 27.03 10.18
C LYS A 58 19.45 26.57 9.75
N VAL A 59 19.63 25.27 9.52
CA VAL A 59 20.90 24.68 9.04
C VAL A 59 21.34 25.28 7.71
N ARG A 60 20.41 25.49 6.79
CA ARG A 60 20.63 26.11 5.48
C ARG A 60 20.75 27.63 5.54
N ARG A 61 20.72 28.22 6.75
CA ARG A 61 20.84 29.68 7.01
C ARG A 61 19.77 30.51 6.28
N VAL A 62 18.58 29.99 6.07
CA VAL A 62 17.45 30.74 5.50
C VAL A 62 17.10 31.92 6.43
N PRO A 63 16.82 33.12 5.92
CA PRO A 63 16.50 34.31 6.73
C PRO A 63 15.29 34.06 7.66
N LYS A 64 15.31 34.67 8.86
CA LYS A 64 14.29 34.48 9.91
C LYS A 64 12.87 34.77 9.41
N ALA A 65 12.68 35.86 8.67
CA ALA A 65 11.37 36.25 8.13
C ALA A 65 10.81 35.19 7.19
N GLU A 66 11.62 34.67 6.26
CA GLU A 66 11.23 33.60 5.32
C GLU A 66 10.92 32.29 6.06
N ARG A 67 11.73 31.92 7.07
CA ARG A 67 11.47 30.75 7.90
C ARG A 67 10.12 30.84 8.62
N GLN A 68 9.77 32.03 9.16
CA GLN A 68 8.46 32.21 9.82
C GLN A 68 7.29 32.11 8.84
N GLN A 69 7.41 32.66 7.65
CA GLN A 69 6.38 32.55 6.62
C GLN A 69 6.18 31.10 6.20
N LYS A 70 7.26 30.36 5.93
CA LYS A 70 7.22 28.94 5.56
C LYS A 70 6.67 28.08 6.70
N LEU A 71 7.06 28.37 7.95
CA LEU A 71 6.54 27.70 9.14
C LEU A 71 5.03 27.85 9.25
N HIS A 72 4.54 29.08 9.23
CA HIS A 72 3.11 29.36 9.36
C HIS A 72 2.30 28.60 8.32
N ARG A 73 2.73 28.67 7.05
CA ARG A 73 2.06 27.95 5.96
C ARG A 73 2.11 26.41 6.15
N ALA A 74 3.24 25.85 6.60
CA ALA A 74 3.36 24.42 6.85
C ALA A 74 2.44 23.96 7.99
N LEU A 75 2.37 24.73 9.09
CA LEU A 75 1.48 24.44 10.22
C LEU A 75 0.01 24.56 9.84
N GLU A 76 -0.34 25.56 9.05
CA GLU A 76 -1.70 25.72 8.52
C GLU A 76 -2.12 24.49 7.68
N ILE A 77 -1.31 24.10 6.70
CA ILE A 77 -1.57 22.96 5.81
C ILE A 77 -1.69 21.64 6.59
N THR A 78 -0.88 21.46 7.67
CA THR A 78 -0.87 20.24 8.47
C THR A 78 -1.84 20.27 9.66
N GLY A 79 -2.58 21.38 9.86
CA GLY A 79 -3.52 21.54 10.97
C GLY A 79 -2.82 21.56 12.34
N LEU A 80 -1.65 22.20 12.43
CA LEU A 80 -0.83 22.32 13.64
C LEU A 80 -0.73 23.75 14.18
N LEU A 81 -1.55 24.67 13.71
CA LEU A 81 -1.64 26.01 14.29
C LEU A 81 -2.04 25.92 15.76
N GLY A 82 -1.35 26.67 16.62
CA GLY A 82 -1.54 26.63 18.08
C GLY A 82 -0.76 25.54 18.83
N TYR A 83 0.06 24.76 18.09
CA TYR A 83 0.95 23.74 18.68
C TYR A 83 2.42 24.12 18.63
N GLU A 84 2.76 25.33 18.23
CA GLU A 84 4.11 25.80 17.90
C GLU A 84 5.13 25.54 19.02
N ASP A 85 4.72 25.80 20.27
CA ASP A 85 5.59 25.74 21.45
C ASP A 85 5.61 24.37 22.13
N ARG A 86 4.72 23.44 21.73
CA ARG A 86 4.68 22.09 22.30
C ARG A 86 5.89 21.26 21.88
N LYS A 87 6.29 20.35 22.76
CA LYS A 87 7.34 19.37 22.48
C LYS A 87 6.74 18.05 21.99
N PRO A 88 7.52 17.22 21.27
CA PRO A 88 7.04 15.93 20.75
C PRO A 88 6.38 15.00 21.80
N GLY A 89 6.87 15.03 23.05
CA GLY A 89 6.29 14.25 24.15
C GLY A 89 4.86 14.62 24.53
N GLU A 90 4.43 15.85 24.20
CA GLU A 90 3.11 16.42 24.52
C GLU A 90 2.09 16.20 23.38
N LEU A 91 2.51 15.48 22.32
CA LEU A 91 1.72 15.29 21.11
C LEU A 91 1.23 13.84 20.98
N SER A 92 0.03 13.67 20.41
CA SER A 92 -0.42 12.36 19.96
C SER A 92 0.44 11.80 18.80
N GLY A 93 0.33 10.50 18.51
CA GLY A 93 1.03 9.87 17.38
C GLY A 93 0.78 10.59 16.05
N GLY A 94 -0.46 10.89 15.73
CA GLY A 94 -0.82 11.61 14.52
C GLY A 94 -0.33 13.05 14.48
N GLN A 95 -0.30 13.74 15.63
CA GLN A 95 0.28 15.07 15.69
C GLN A 95 1.80 15.03 15.44
N ARG A 96 2.51 14.06 16.02
CA ARG A 96 3.95 13.86 15.75
C ARG A 96 4.22 13.61 14.27
N GLN A 97 3.38 12.79 13.64
CA GLN A 97 3.49 12.55 12.21
C GLN A 97 3.24 13.80 11.38
N ARG A 98 2.21 14.60 11.71
CA ARG A 98 1.95 15.88 11.03
C ARG A 98 3.12 16.87 11.19
N VAL A 99 3.82 16.84 12.32
CA VAL A 99 5.07 17.63 12.50
C VAL A 99 6.17 17.15 11.55
N ALA A 100 6.33 15.81 11.38
CA ALA A 100 7.29 15.26 10.42
C ALA A 100 6.93 15.63 8.96
N LEU A 101 5.64 15.62 8.62
CA LEU A 101 5.16 16.10 7.32
C LEU A 101 5.41 17.59 7.14
N ALA A 102 5.09 18.43 8.14
CA ALA A 102 5.34 19.87 8.10
C ALA A 102 6.85 20.17 7.87
N ARG A 103 7.73 19.38 8.50
CA ARG A 103 9.19 19.47 8.29
C ARG A 103 9.59 19.12 6.85
N ALA A 104 8.96 18.12 6.24
CA ALA A 104 9.19 17.76 4.85
C ALA A 104 8.68 18.84 3.88
N ILE A 105 7.49 19.40 4.15
CA ILE A 105 6.88 20.47 3.34
C ILE A 105 7.73 21.73 3.34
N VAL A 106 8.17 22.15 4.53
CA VAL A 106 8.92 23.40 4.68
C VAL A 106 10.26 23.37 3.95
N ALA A 107 10.81 22.16 3.73
CA ALA A 107 12.02 21.95 2.97
C ALA A 107 11.86 22.35 1.49
N GLY A 108 10.65 22.33 0.94
CA GLY A 108 10.32 22.78 -0.41
C GLY A 108 10.85 21.89 -1.51
N GLN A 109 11.15 20.63 -1.20
CA GLN A 109 11.71 19.66 -2.16
C GLN A 109 10.60 19.06 -3.02
N ARG A 110 10.91 18.81 -4.30
CA ARG A 110 9.97 18.21 -5.24
C ARG A 110 9.79 16.71 -5.06
N LEU A 111 10.75 16.04 -4.42
CA LEU A 111 10.71 14.61 -4.11
C LEU A 111 10.69 14.40 -2.61
N CYS A 112 9.66 13.71 -2.13
CA CYS A 112 9.50 13.31 -0.73
C CYS A 112 9.52 11.78 -0.61
N LEU A 113 10.42 11.26 0.19
CA LEU A 113 10.53 9.84 0.52
C LEU A 113 9.82 9.59 1.84
N MET A 114 8.96 8.57 1.92
CA MET A 114 8.22 8.20 3.13
C MET A 114 8.42 6.72 3.43
N ASP A 115 9.03 6.43 4.57
CA ASP A 115 9.33 5.08 5.03
C ASP A 115 8.32 4.66 6.09
N GLU A 116 7.32 3.88 5.69
CA GLU A 116 6.21 3.38 6.53
C GLU A 116 5.62 4.45 7.49
N PRO A 117 5.25 5.63 7.01
CA PRO A 117 4.93 6.75 7.88
C PRO A 117 3.67 6.55 8.73
N LEU A 118 2.81 5.59 8.39
CA LEU A 118 1.53 5.33 9.10
C LEU A 118 1.56 4.09 10.01
N SER A 119 2.64 3.33 10.04
CA SER A 119 2.74 2.05 10.76
C SER A 119 2.46 2.17 12.28
N ASN A 120 2.81 3.29 12.89
CA ASN A 120 2.67 3.52 14.33
C ASN A 120 1.34 4.20 14.73
N LEU A 121 0.33 4.23 13.85
CA LEU A 121 -0.96 4.86 14.08
C LEU A 121 -2.08 3.82 14.23
N ASP A 122 -3.08 4.15 15.05
CA ASP A 122 -4.34 3.39 15.09
C ASP A 122 -5.13 3.51 13.78
N ALA A 123 -6.05 2.58 13.52
CA ALA A 123 -6.77 2.47 12.24
C ALA A 123 -7.57 3.74 11.87
N LYS A 124 -8.21 4.39 12.85
CA LYS A 124 -9.01 5.60 12.62
C LYS A 124 -8.11 6.77 12.22
N LEU A 125 -7.02 6.95 12.96
CA LEU A 125 -6.05 8.01 12.70
C LEU A 125 -5.31 7.78 11.39
N ARG A 126 -4.92 6.51 11.09
CA ARG A 126 -4.30 6.11 9.83
C ARG A 126 -5.15 6.53 8.63
N THR A 127 -6.46 6.27 8.67
CA THR A 127 -7.41 6.67 7.61
C THR A 127 -7.45 8.19 7.39
N SER A 128 -7.44 8.98 8.48
CA SER A 128 -7.43 10.45 8.38
C SER A 128 -6.13 10.96 7.78
N VAL A 129 -5.00 10.52 8.32
CA VAL A 129 -3.67 11.01 7.89
C VAL A 129 -3.35 10.58 6.45
N ARG A 130 -3.80 9.41 6.02
CA ARG A 130 -3.69 8.97 4.62
C ARG A 130 -4.35 9.97 3.65
N LYS A 131 -5.57 10.44 3.98
CA LYS A 131 -6.26 11.47 3.19
C LYS A 131 -5.49 12.79 3.20
N ASP A 132 -4.94 13.17 4.35
CA ASP A 132 -4.14 14.39 4.50
C ASP A 132 -2.89 14.33 3.61
N ILE A 133 -2.16 13.21 3.60
CA ILE A 133 -0.96 13.02 2.75
C ILE A 133 -1.33 13.11 1.27
N LYS A 134 -2.40 12.43 0.82
CA LYS A 134 -2.82 12.48 -0.58
C LYS A 134 -3.25 13.87 -1.02
N LYS A 135 -3.99 14.59 -0.16
CA LYS A 135 -4.35 15.98 -0.40
C LYS A 135 -3.11 16.86 -0.52
N LEU A 136 -2.19 16.73 0.42
CA LEU A 136 -0.95 17.48 0.46
C LEU A 136 -0.11 17.28 -0.81
N GLN A 137 0.06 16.03 -1.25
CA GLN A 137 0.79 15.68 -2.46
C GLN A 137 0.21 16.41 -3.69
N ARG A 138 -1.13 16.45 -3.81
CA ARG A 138 -1.82 17.15 -4.91
C ARG A 138 -1.66 18.66 -4.81
N ASP A 139 -1.89 19.24 -3.61
CA ASP A 139 -1.88 20.70 -3.40
C ASP A 139 -0.48 21.29 -3.62
N LEU A 140 0.57 20.51 -3.37
CA LEU A 140 1.97 20.93 -3.54
C LEU A 140 2.56 20.50 -4.90
N GLY A 141 1.91 19.59 -5.64
CA GLY A 141 2.43 19.04 -6.89
C GLY A 141 3.77 18.32 -6.74
N ILE A 142 4.02 17.68 -5.58
CA ILE A 142 5.26 16.97 -5.29
C ILE A 142 5.17 15.50 -5.70
N THR A 143 6.31 14.91 -6.02
CA THR A 143 6.45 13.45 -6.17
C THR A 143 6.68 12.82 -4.80
N VAL A 144 5.91 11.79 -4.47
CA VAL A 144 6.06 11.02 -3.23
C VAL A 144 6.45 9.59 -3.57
N VAL A 145 7.57 9.11 -3.04
CA VAL A 145 7.91 7.69 -3.02
C VAL A 145 7.57 7.17 -1.63
N TYR A 146 6.56 6.31 -1.56
CA TYR A 146 5.95 5.84 -0.34
C TYR A 146 6.18 4.34 -0.17
N VAL A 147 6.80 3.92 0.92
CA VAL A 147 6.96 2.51 1.27
C VAL A 147 5.94 2.13 2.32
N THR A 148 5.25 1.04 2.09
CA THR A 148 4.29 0.46 3.04
C THR A 148 4.21 -1.05 2.85
N HIS A 149 3.81 -1.75 3.90
CA HIS A 149 3.37 -3.15 3.86
C HIS A 149 1.83 -3.27 3.92
N ASP A 150 1.11 -2.16 4.06
CA ASP A 150 -0.35 -2.11 4.08
C ASP A 150 -0.88 -1.93 2.65
N GLN A 151 -1.57 -2.95 2.15
CA GLN A 151 -2.16 -2.94 0.81
C GLN A 151 -3.19 -1.82 0.65
N THR A 152 -3.98 -1.53 1.68
CA THR A 152 -5.00 -0.47 1.63
C THR A 152 -4.38 0.90 1.41
N GLU A 153 -3.19 1.13 1.99
CA GLU A 153 -2.43 2.36 1.74
C GLU A 153 -1.98 2.43 0.28
N ALA A 154 -1.30 1.38 -0.21
CA ALA A 154 -0.82 1.32 -1.59
C ALA A 154 -1.96 1.51 -2.60
N MET A 155 -3.05 0.73 -2.46
CA MET A 155 -4.19 0.74 -3.39
C MET A 155 -4.97 2.05 -3.38
N SER A 156 -5.07 2.75 -2.24
CA SER A 156 -5.87 3.97 -2.12
C SER A 156 -5.13 5.27 -2.38
N MET A 157 -3.81 5.26 -2.28
CA MET A 157 -2.99 6.48 -2.35
C MET A 157 -2.17 6.59 -3.62
N ALA A 158 -1.59 5.49 -4.10
CA ALA A 158 -0.62 5.53 -5.18
C ALA A 158 -1.26 5.79 -6.53
N ASP A 159 -0.53 6.49 -7.40
CA ASP A 159 -0.81 6.57 -8.83
C ASP A 159 -0.14 5.39 -9.56
N THR A 160 1.00 4.92 -9.03
CA THR A 160 1.73 3.74 -9.52
C THR A 160 2.22 2.93 -8.32
N VAL A 161 1.98 1.63 -8.34
CA VAL A 161 2.48 0.67 -7.35
C VAL A 161 3.62 -0.12 -7.96
N VAL A 162 4.72 -0.27 -7.21
CA VAL A 162 5.83 -1.18 -7.51
C VAL A 162 5.79 -2.30 -6.48
N LEU A 163 5.28 -3.46 -6.86
CA LEU A 163 5.26 -4.63 -6.00
C LEU A 163 6.59 -5.38 -6.12
N MET A 164 7.21 -5.63 -4.96
CA MET A 164 8.51 -6.30 -4.88
C MET A 164 8.43 -7.55 -4.01
N LYS A 165 9.22 -8.57 -4.39
CA LYS A 165 9.46 -9.79 -3.59
C LYS A 165 10.94 -10.16 -3.71
N ASP A 166 11.59 -10.40 -2.57
CA ASP A 166 12.99 -10.86 -2.51
C ASP A 166 13.95 -9.99 -3.36
N GLY A 167 13.75 -8.67 -3.32
CA GLY A 167 14.56 -7.71 -4.08
C GLY A 167 14.22 -7.58 -5.56
N HIS A 168 13.28 -8.37 -6.08
CA HIS A 168 12.86 -8.35 -7.48
C HIS A 168 11.49 -7.70 -7.65
N ILE A 169 11.34 -6.91 -8.71
CA ILE A 169 10.06 -6.32 -9.09
C ILE A 169 9.17 -7.43 -9.69
N GLN A 170 7.99 -7.61 -9.10
CA GLN A 170 6.98 -8.56 -9.57
C GLN A 170 6.01 -7.92 -10.56
N GLN A 171 5.57 -6.69 -10.25
CA GLN A 171 4.72 -5.91 -11.14
C GLN A 171 4.86 -4.41 -10.85
N VAL A 172 4.71 -3.60 -11.91
CA VAL A 172 4.58 -2.14 -11.84
C VAL A 172 3.32 -1.75 -12.60
N GLY A 173 2.48 -0.92 -12.01
CA GLY A 173 1.26 -0.45 -12.67
C GLY A 173 0.38 0.38 -11.75
N ALA A 174 -0.76 0.84 -12.26
CA ALA A 174 -1.80 1.44 -11.46
C ALA A 174 -2.37 0.40 -10.47
N PRO A 175 -2.85 0.82 -9.27
CA PRO A 175 -3.44 -0.11 -8.30
C PRO A 175 -4.45 -1.07 -8.92
N GLU A 176 -5.35 -0.57 -9.75
CA GLU A 176 -6.37 -1.35 -10.45
C GLU A 176 -5.78 -2.40 -11.40
N ASP A 177 -4.63 -2.15 -12.03
CA ASP A 177 -3.98 -3.13 -12.90
C ASP A 177 -3.39 -4.29 -12.10
N LEU A 178 -2.82 -4.01 -10.91
CA LEU A 178 -2.32 -5.07 -10.04
C LEU A 178 -3.45 -5.98 -9.54
N TYR A 179 -4.62 -5.40 -9.28
CA TYR A 179 -5.80 -6.13 -8.82
C TYR A 179 -6.47 -6.93 -9.94
N ASN A 180 -6.75 -6.28 -11.09
CA ASN A 180 -7.51 -6.85 -12.20
C ASN A 180 -6.65 -7.63 -13.20
N LYS A 181 -5.34 -7.37 -13.24
CA LYS A 181 -4.42 -7.96 -14.21
C LYS A 181 -3.10 -8.38 -13.55
N PRO A 182 -3.13 -9.24 -12.51
CA PRO A 182 -1.90 -9.69 -11.86
C PRO A 182 -1.00 -10.43 -12.85
N ASN A 183 0.29 -10.10 -12.88
CA ASN A 183 1.26 -10.69 -13.82
C ASN A 183 1.59 -12.15 -13.49
N ASN A 184 1.43 -12.54 -12.23
CA ASN A 184 1.72 -13.90 -11.78
C ASN A 184 0.84 -14.25 -10.55
N THR A 185 0.89 -15.51 -10.14
CA THR A 185 0.16 -16.04 -8.99
C THR A 185 0.53 -15.32 -7.68
N PHE A 186 1.80 -14.95 -7.49
CA PHE A 186 2.22 -14.20 -6.32
C PHE A 186 1.49 -12.84 -6.22
N VAL A 187 1.43 -12.08 -7.31
CA VAL A 187 0.69 -10.81 -7.33
C VAL A 187 -0.80 -11.03 -7.07
N ALA A 188 -1.37 -12.07 -7.66
CA ALA A 188 -2.77 -12.44 -7.50
C ALA A 188 -3.16 -12.74 -6.04
N GLU A 189 -2.29 -13.49 -5.34
CA GLU A 189 -2.48 -13.83 -3.92
C GLU A 189 -2.12 -12.66 -2.99
N PHE A 190 -1.10 -11.88 -3.34
CA PHE A 190 -0.65 -10.78 -2.47
C PHE A 190 -1.61 -9.59 -2.51
N VAL A 191 -2.21 -9.26 -3.67
CA VAL A 191 -3.07 -8.08 -3.84
C VAL A 191 -4.53 -8.46 -3.68
N GLY A 192 -5.19 -7.83 -2.73
CA GLY A 192 -6.61 -8.05 -2.40
C GLY A 192 -6.81 -8.71 -1.03
N ALA A 193 -7.92 -8.36 -0.39
CA ALA A 193 -8.39 -8.96 0.86
C ALA A 193 -9.89 -9.27 0.70
N PRO A 194 -10.25 -10.56 0.58
CA PRO A 194 -9.38 -11.74 0.59
C PRO A 194 -8.47 -11.86 -0.63
N PRO A 195 -7.38 -12.67 -0.55
CA PRO A 195 -6.55 -13.03 -1.68
C PRO A 195 -7.33 -13.68 -2.82
N MET A 196 -6.77 -13.65 -4.04
CA MET A 196 -7.33 -14.41 -5.16
C MET A 196 -7.25 -15.91 -4.87
N ALA A 197 -8.36 -16.62 -4.99
CA ALA A 197 -8.35 -18.08 -4.90
C ALA A 197 -7.65 -18.68 -6.13
N LEU A 198 -6.81 -19.68 -5.88
CA LEU A 198 -6.11 -20.43 -6.92
C LEU A 198 -6.70 -21.84 -7.02
N ILE A 199 -7.08 -22.24 -8.24
CA ILE A 199 -7.73 -23.51 -8.56
C ILE A 199 -6.82 -24.24 -9.55
N ASP A 200 -6.48 -25.49 -9.26
CA ASP A 200 -5.81 -26.37 -10.22
C ASP A 200 -6.72 -26.64 -11.42
N SER A 201 -6.19 -26.60 -12.63
CA SER A 201 -6.92 -26.90 -13.87
C SER A 201 -7.60 -28.26 -13.86
N ALA A 202 -7.11 -29.24 -13.09
CA ALA A 202 -7.74 -30.55 -12.93
C ALA A 202 -9.16 -30.47 -12.33
N ALA A 203 -9.51 -29.40 -11.63
CA ALA A 203 -10.85 -29.20 -11.06
C ALA A 203 -11.85 -28.57 -12.03
N LEU A 204 -11.40 -28.05 -13.17
CA LEU A 204 -12.23 -27.31 -14.12
C LEU A 204 -12.04 -27.78 -15.55
N ASN A 205 -13.17 -28.06 -16.24
CA ASN A 205 -13.14 -28.42 -17.65
C ASN A 205 -12.75 -27.23 -18.53
N GLY A 206 -12.04 -27.49 -19.63
CA GLY A 206 -11.73 -26.50 -20.66
C GLY A 206 -10.35 -25.81 -20.50
N PHE A 207 -9.55 -26.17 -19.50
CA PHE A 207 -8.19 -25.67 -19.28
C PHE A 207 -7.14 -26.74 -19.61
N ALA A 208 -5.94 -26.29 -19.99
CA ALA A 208 -4.85 -27.21 -20.24
C ALA A 208 -4.28 -27.77 -18.91
N PRO A 209 -3.67 -28.97 -18.93
CA PRO A 209 -2.95 -29.49 -17.77
C PRO A 209 -1.89 -28.50 -17.29
N ASP A 210 -1.60 -28.53 -15.99
CA ASP A 210 -0.60 -27.70 -15.33
C ASP A 210 -0.89 -26.17 -15.35
N GLN A 211 -2.11 -25.77 -15.70
CA GLN A 211 -2.55 -24.38 -15.53
C GLN A 211 -3.14 -24.16 -14.13
N THR A 212 -2.95 -22.95 -13.61
CA THR A 212 -3.63 -22.48 -12.40
C THR A 212 -4.65 -21.42 -12.79
N ILE A 213 -5.85 -21.54 -12.28
CA ILE A 213 -6.97 -20.65 -12.54
C ILE A 213 -7.21 -19.79 -11.30
N GLY A 214 -7.06 -18.48 -11.44
CA GLY A 214 -7.33 -17.51 -10.37
C GLY A 214 -8.74 -16.95 -10.46
N ILE A 215 -9.39 -16.78 -9.31
CA ILE A 215 -10.69 -16.11 -9.22
C ILE A 215 -10.79 -15.29 -7.94
N ARG A 216 -11.37 -14.08 -8.03
CA ARG A 216 -11.64 -13.24 -6.87
C ARG A 216 -12.92 -13.69 -6.15
N ALA A 217 -12.93 -13.58 -4.82
CA ALA A 217 -14.03 -14.02 -3.96
C ALA A 217 -15.39 -13.35 -4.31
N GLU A 218 -15.36 -12.08 -4.70
CA GLU A 218 -16.55 -11.34 -5.14
C GLU A 218 -17.18 -11.85 -6.44
N ASN A 219 -16.43 -12.61 -7.23
CA ASN A 219 -16.89 -13.20 -8.49
C ASN A 219 -17.40 -14.64 -8.33
N ILE A 220 -17.35 -15.18 -7.11
CA ILE A 220 -17.85 -16.52 -6.80
C ILE A 220 -19.25 -16.40 -6.21
N GLN A 221 -20.17 -17.21 -6.69
CA GLN A 221 -21.56 -17.26 -6.23
C GLN A 221 -21.90 -18.66 -5.74
N ILE A 222 -22.77 -18.73 -4.72
CA ILE A 222 -23.36 -20.02 -4.29
C ILE A 222 -24.48 -20.36 -5.27
N ALA A 223 -24.40 -21.54 -5.84
CA ALA A 223 -25.38 -22.05 -6.78
C ALA A 223 -26.41 -22.98 -6.10
N PRO A 224 -27.58 -23.19 -6.69
CA PRO A 224 -28.49 -24.27 -6.28
C PRO A 224 -27.78 -25.64 -6.33
N LYS A 225 -28.21 -26.54 -5.47
CA LYS A 225 -27.62 -27.90 -5.41
C LYS A 225 -27.68 -28.61 -6.74
N GLY A 226 -26.52 -29.02 -7.25
CA GLY A 226 -26.37 -29.72 -8.52
C GLY A 226 -26.21 -28.80 -9.75
N GLU A 227 -26.26 -27.50 -9.60
CA GLU A 227 -26.12 -26.50 -10.68
C GLU A 227 -24.80 -25.75 -10.66
N GLY A 228 -23.91 -26.04 -9.68
CA GLY A 228 -22.60 -25.41 -9.56
C GLY A 228 -21.55 -25.99 -10.49
N ARG A 229 -20.50 -25.24 -10.72
CA ARG A 229 -19.29 -25.70 -11.43
C ARG A 229 -18.36 -26.52 -10.53
N MET A 230 -18.40 -26.27 -9.21
CA MET A 230 -17.61 -26.97 -8.21
C MET A 230 -18.45 -27.23 -6.97
N ARG A 231 -18.24 -28.40 -6.34
CA ARG A 231 -18.79 -28.73 -5.04
C ARG A 231 -17.70 -28.58 -3.97
N CYS A 232 -17.98 -27.78 -2.97
CA CYS A 232 -17.04 -27.42 -1.91
C CYS A 232 -17.65 -27.67 -0.54
N VAL A 233 -16.80 -27.78 0.47
CA VAL A 233 -17.21 -27.91 1.88
C VAL A 233 -16.93 -26.60 2.59
N VAL A 234 -17.91 -26.10 3.34
CA VAL A 234 -17.75 -24.89 4.16
C VAL A 234 -16.81 -25.18 5.33
N THR A 235 -15.77 -24.37 5.49
CA THR A 235 -14.77 -24.51 6.56
C THR A 235 -14.95 -23.53 7.69
N GLU A 236 -15.38 -22.32 7.38
CA GLU A 236 -15.52 -21.22 8.36
C GLU A 236 -16.45 -20.14 7.85
N ASN A 237 -16.94 -19.31 8.78
CA ASN A 237 -17.69 -18.10 8.45
C ASN A 237 -17.14 -16.94 9.28
N GLU A 238 -16.70 -15.86 8.65
CA GLU A 238 -16.21 -14.66 9.30
C GLU A 238 -17.12 -13.47 8.95
N PHE A 239 -17.81 -12.93 9.94
CA PHE A 239 -18.64 -11.74 9.76
C PHE A 239 -17.81 -10.47 9.90
N LEU A 240 -17.66 -9.74 8.80
CA LEU A 240 -16.84 -8.52 8.68
C LEU A 240 -17.65 -7.22 8.91
N GLY A 241 -18.91 -7.31 9.35
CA GLY A 241 -19.80 -6.19 9.59
C GLY A 241 -20.74 -5.92 8.40
N SER A 242 -20.24 -5.53 7.26
CA SER A 242 -21.03 -5.31 6.03
C SER A 242 -21.26 -6.57 5.20
N GLU A 243 -20.43 -7.59 5.39
CA GLU A 243 -20.42 -8.83 4.62
C GLU A 243 -19.94 -10.01 5.45
N THR A 244 -20.18 -11.21 4.98
CA THR A 244 -19.67 -12.47 5.55
C THR A 244 -18.75 -13.13 4.54
N LEU A 245 -17.52 -13.41 4.98
CA LEU A 245 -16.57 -14.25 4.27
C LEU A 245 -16.87 -15.72 4.65
N ILE A 246 -17.16 -16.55 3.66
CA ILE A 246 -17.41 -17.98 3.83
C ILE A 246 -16.23 -18.71 3.24
N GLY A 247 -15.38 -19.28 4.08
CA GLY A 247 -14.24 -20.10 3.68
C GLY A 247 -14.70 -21.46 3.16
N LEU A 248 -14.07 -21.91 2.10
CA LEU A 248 -14.42 -23.15 1.41
C LEU A 248 -13.18 -24.03 1.21
N SER A 249 -13.35 -25.35 1.30
CA SER A 249 -12.32 -26.32 0.93
C SER A 249 -12.74 -27.16 -0.27
N HIS A 250 -11.76 -27.44 -1.12
CA HIS A 250 -11.84 -28.39 -2.22
C HIS A 250 -10.45 -28.97 -2.49
N ALA A 251 -10.35 -30.21 -2.95
CA ALA A 251 -9.08 -30.95 -3.09
C ALA A 251 -8.04 -30.25 -4.01
N HIS A 252 -8.50 -29.43 -4.93
CA HIS A 252 -7.69 -28.78 -5.95
C HIS A 252 -7.69 -27.26 -5.85
N THR A 253 -7.88 -26.71 -4.64
CA THR A 253 -7.95 -25.24 -4.45
C THR A 253 -7.16 -24.78 -3.25
N ALA A 254 -6.68 -23.52 -3.33
CA ALA A 254 -6.12 -22.80 -2.20
C ALA A 254 -6.83 -21.44 -2.06
N GLY A 255 -7.15 -21.05 -0.82
CA GLY A 255 -7.73 -19.75 -0.50
C GLY A 255 -9.16 -19.53 -1.02
N LEU A 256 -9.91 -20.60 -1.29
CA LEU A 256 -11.25 -20.49 -1.85
C LEU A 256 -12.24 -19.94 -0.81
N CYS A 257 -12.91 -18.85 -1.14
CA CYS A 257 -13.94 -18.26 -0.30
C CYS A 257 -14.99 -17.53 -1.13
N VAL A 258 -16.14 -17.28 -0.52
CA VAL A 258 -17.24 -16.51 -1.10
C VAL A 258 -17.56 -15.33 -0.20
N LEU A 259 -17.76 -14.15 -0.79
CA LEU A 259 -18.27 -12.97 -0.10
C LEU A 259 -19.80 -12.88 -0.24
N LYS A 260 -20.50 -12.78 0.89
CA LYS A 260 -21.96 -12.60 0.94
C LYS A 260 -22.30 -11.30 1.63
N PRO A 261 -23.12 -10.43 1.05
CA PRO A 261 -23.59 -9.21 1.72
C PRO A 261 -24.34 -9.52 3.03
N GLY A 262 -24.08 -8.72 4.07
CA GLY A 262 -24.70 -8.86 5.37
C GLY A 262 -24.25 -10.10 6.16
N LEU A 263 -25.04 -10.46 7.16
CA LEU A 263 -24.83 -11.66 7.98
C LEU A 263 -25.40 -12.88 7.25
N SER A 264 -24.54 -13.79 6.83
CA SER A 264 -24.91 -15.03 6.13
C SER A 264 -24.06 -16.18 6.67
N MET A 265 -24.64 -17.02 7.50
CA MET A 265 -23.95 -18.16 8.12
C MET A 265 -24.40 -19.46 7.46
N ILE A 266 -23.44 -20.25 7.02
CA ILE A 266 -23.67 -21.60 6.50
C ILE A 266 -22.98 -22.58 7.44
N PRO A 267 -23.63 -23.66 7.89
CA PRO A 267 -23.03 -24.62 8.81
C PRO A 267 -21.67 -25.14 8.28
N GLU A 268 -20.66 -25.14 9.15
CA GLU A 268 -19.37 -25.77 8.84
C GLU A 268 -19.55 -27.27 8.53
N GLY A 269 -18.80 -27.77 7.56
CA GLY A 269 -18.95 -29.13 7.06
C GLY A 269 -20.08 -29.32 6.05
N GLN A 270 -20.91 -28.31 5.80
CA GLN A 270 -21.96 -28.38 4.79
C GLN A 270 -21.35 -28.35 3.39
N GLU A 271 -21.80 -29.24 2.53
CA GLU A 271 -21.50 -29.19 1.10
C GLU A 271 -22.36 -28.12 0.42
N ILE A 272 -21.74 -27.29 -0.39
CA ILE A 272 -22.38 -26.29 -1.23
C ILE A 272 -21.82 -26.37 -2.65
N ASP A 273 -22.64 -26.01 -3.61
CA ASP A 273 -22.20 -25.84 -4.99
C ASP A 273 -21.92 -24.36 -5.24
N ILE A 274 -20.80 -24.06 -5.93
CA ILE A 274 -20.41 -22.71 -6.31
C ILE A 274 -20.34 -22.56 -7.81
N THR A 275 -20.60 -21.36 -8.30
CA THR A 275 -20.50 -21.01 -9.72
C THR A 275 -19.80 -19.68 -9.93
N PHE A 276 -19.29 -19.45 -11.12
CA PHE A 276 -18.62 -18.24 -11.57
C PHE A 276 -18.60 -18.20 -13.10
N VAL A 277 -18.41 -17.01 -13.67
CA VAL A 277 -18.34 -16.83 -15.12
C VAL A 277 -16.89 -16.78 -15.61
N ASP A 278 -16.65 -17.25 -16.83
CA ASP A 278 -15.30 -17.39 -17.39
C ASP A 278 -14.59 -16.03 -17.58
N ASP A 279 -15.33 -14.96 -17.83
CA ASP A 279 -14.78 -13.62 -18.02
C ASP A 279 -14.03 -13.07 -16.78
N HIS A 280 -14.29 -13.64 -15.62
CA HIS A 280 -13.64 -13.27 -14.36
C HIS A 280 -12.45 -14.17 -14.00
N LEU A 281 -12.13 -15.14 -14.85
CA LEU A 281 -11.03 -16.06 -14.60
C LEU A 281 -9.70 -15.50 -15.07
N HIS A 282 -8.68 -15.72 -14.26
CA HIS A 282 -7.30 -15.46 -14.59
C HIS A 282 -6.57 -16.78 -14.80
N VAL A 283 -5.90 -16.94 -15.93
CA VAL A 283 -5.19 -18.18 -16.24
C VAL A 283 -3.69 -17.95 -16.12
N PHE A 284 -3.03 -18.82 -15.37
CA PHE A 284 -1.59 -18.82 -15.18
C PHE A 284 -0.99 -20.13 -15.71
N ASP A 285 0.23 -20.06 -16.23
CA ASP A 285 0.99 -21.23 -16.65
C ASP A 285 1.62 -21.99 -15.47
N ALA A 286 2.29 -23.08 -15.73
CA ALA A 286 2.98 -23.89 -14.73
C ALA A 286 4.05 -23.13 -13.90
N ALA A 287 4.60 -22.04 -14.45
CA ALA A 287 5.53 -21.14 -13.76
C ALA A 287 4.81 -20.04 -12.94
N GLY A 288 3.49 -20.06 -12.91
CA GLY A 288 2.65 -19.07 -12.25
C GLY A 288 2.56 -17.73 -12.99
N LYS A 289 2.98 -17.64 -14.24
CA LYS A 289 2.92 -16.43 -15.06
C LYS A 289 1.55 -16.34 -15.76
N ARG A 290 0.95 -15.16 -15.75
CA ARG A 290 -0.35 -14.92 -16.38
C ARG A 290 -0.28 -15.15 -17.89
N LEU A 291 -1.23 -15.90 -18.39
CA LEU A 291 -1.52 -16.06 -19.81
C LEU A 291 -2.46 -14.93 -20.28
N ALA A 292 -2.36 -14.54 -21.55
CA ALA A 292 -3.32 -13.58 -22.12
C ALA A 292 -4.74 -14.16 -22.04
N ALA A 293 -5.73 -13.30 -21.79
CA ALA A 293 -7.13 -13.67 -21.85
C ALA A 293 -7.44 -14.28 -23.24
N ARG A 294 -8.19 -15.37 -23.24
CA ARG A 294 -8.67 -16.03 -24.49
C ARG A 294 -9.71 -15.15 -25.17
#